data_982f287776a94ae82d9a83a994fe89dc
#
_entry.id   982f287776a94ae82d9a83a994fe89dc
#
_cell.length_a   1.000
_cell.length_b   1.000
_cell.length_c   1.000
_cell.angle_alpha   90.00
_cell.angle_beta   90.00
_cell.angle_gamma   90.00
#
_symmetry.space_group_name_H-M   'P 1'
#
loop_
_entity.id
_entity.type
_entity.pdbx_description
1 polymer ?
#
loop_
_entity_poly.entity_id
_entity_poly.type
_entity_poly.pdbx_seq_one_letter_code
_entity_poly.pdbx_strand_id
1 'polypeptide(L)'
;MQPHNLHLYFFSPTGGTKTVAGFFAEQLGVPDACTDITVHAEAKTFTADDRLLLFFPVYGGRVPEPCLARVRALRGTDTPVTLVAVFGNRAVDDALLEMRDTLAPLGFRVTAAAEIIAPHSINTDIAIGRPDASDRARITAFCAQLASKLAEDAPAGITVPGSKPYCDYNGLPLKPTGGLRCISCGLCADNCPAGAIPKDAPKKVDKRKCISCMRCIQICPQTARSVPLPLRLAAAATVKKYCAGRKEPAFYI
;
A
#
# COMPACT_ATOMS: atom_id res chain seq x y z
N MET A 1 2.77 29.35 15.14
CA MET A 1 1.87 28.22 15.05
C MET A 1 2.63 26.98 15.50
N GLN A 2 2.10 26.20 16.42
CA GLN A 2 2.72 24.91 16.76
C GLN A 2 2.52 23.97 15.55
N PRO A 3 3.57 23.25 15.13
CA PRO A 3 3.42 22.31 14.04
C PRO A 3 2.44 21.20 14.46
N HIS A 4 1.47 20.88 13.61
CA HIS A 4 0.61 19.72 13.80
C HIS A 4 1.44 18.44 13.86
N ASN A 5 1.01 17.46 14.67
CA ASN A 5 1.69 16.18 14.77
C ASN A 5 1.51 15.38 13.47
N LEU A 6 2.57 15.21 12.71
CA LEU A 6 2.53 14.48 11.45
C LEU A 6 2.86 12.99 11.66
N HIS A 7 1.98 12.11 11.20
CA HIS A 7 2.10 10.66 11.28
C HIS A 7 2.05 10.05 9.90
N LEU A 8 3.02 9.22 9.54
CA LEU A 8 3.09 8.51 8.27
C LEU A 8 2.93 7.00 8.52
N TYR A 9 1.87 6.41 7.99
CA TYR A 9 1.57 4.99 8.12
C TYR A 9 1.61 4.30 6.76
N PHE A 10 2.29 3.18 6.67
CA PHE A 10 2.32 2.44 5.40
C PHE A 10 2.02 0.95 5.57
N PHE A 11 1.27 0.39 4.61
CA PHE A 11 1.14 -1.05 4.39
C PHE A 11 1.93 -1.44 3.15
N SER A 12 3.02 -2.21 3.31
CA SER A 12 3.97 -2.47 2.21
C SER A 12 4.51 -3.90 2.20
N PRO A 13 3.78 -4.86 1.60
CA PRO A 13 4.23 -6.25 1.57
C PRO A 13 5.59 -6.46 0.89
N THR A 14 5.88 -5.75 -0.19
CA THR A 14 7.09 -5.93 -1.02
C THR A 14 8.00 -4.70 -1.10
N GLY A 15 7.80 -3.72 -0.23
CA GLY A 15 8.70 -2.57 -0.12
C GLY A 15 8.34 -1.36 -0.99
N GLY A 16 7.62 -1.51 -2.09
CA GLY A 16 7.31 -0.39 -3.00
C GLY A 16 6.58 0.77 -2.30
N THR A 17 5.53 0.48 -1.54
CA THR A 17 4.80 1.50 -0.77
C THR A 17 5.69 2.14 0.31
N LYS A 18 6.55 1.34 1.00
CA LYS A 18 7.52 1.85 1.98
C LYS A 18 8.49 2.85 1.34
N THR A 19 9.01 2.54 0.14
CA THR A 19 9.91 3.44 -0.60
C THR A 19 9.23 4.78 -0.92
N VAL A 20 7.97 4.74 -1.35
CA VAL A 20 7.18 5.96 -1.59
C VAL A 20 6.97 6.74 -0.28
N ALA A 21 6.57 6.07 0.80
CA ALA A 21 6.36 6.69 2.11
C ALA A 21 7.65 7.37 2.62
N GLY A 22 8.79 6.70 2.51
CA GLY A 22 10.10 7.26 2.87
C GLY A 22 10.44 8.52 2.07
N PHE A 23 10.18 8.52 0.76
CA PHE A 23 10.41 9.70 -0.05
C PHE A 23 9.51 10.88 0.35
N PHE A 24 8.22 10.64 0.64
CA PHE A 24 7.34 11.68 1.18
C PHE A 24 7.85 12.20 2.53
N ALA A 25 8.29 11.31 3.42
CA ALA A 25 8.83 11.68 4.74
C ALA A 25 10.07 12.58 4.63
N GLU A 26 10.98 12.26 3.70
CA GLU A 26 12.14 13.11 3.38
C GLU A 26 11.71 14.51 2.88
N GLN A 27 10.76 14.57 1.94
CA GLN A 27 10.27 15.83 1.37
C GLN A 27 9.51 16.71 2.39
N LEU A 28 8.87 16.09 3.38
CA LEU A 28 8.15 16.78 4.46
C LEU A 28 9.02 17.04 5.69
N GLY A 29 10.32 16.69 5.66
CA GLY A 29 11.26 16.95 6.76
C GLY A 29 11.07 16.06 8.00
N VAL A 30 10.44 14.87 7.86
CA VAL A 30 10.14 13.93 8.94
C VAL A 30 10.59 12.48 8.62
N PRO A 31 11.89 12.26 8.30
CA PRO A 31 12.36 10.99 7.74
C PRO A 31 12.10 9.76 8.64
N ASP A 32 12.03 9.96 9.96
CA ASP A 32 11.84 8.90 10.95
C ASP A 32 10.37 8.67 11.37
N ALA A 33 9.42 9.41 10.78
CA ALA A 33 8.02 9.39 11.21
C ALA A 33 7.19 8.21 10.63
N CYS A 34 7.81 7.26 9.90
CA CYS A 34 7.09 6.20 9.20
C CYS A 34 6.79 4.98 10.10
N THR A 35 5.51 4.66 10.26
CA THR A 35 5.01 3.47 10.99
C THR A 35 4.59 2.37 10.02
N ASP A 36 5.19 1.18 10.16
CA ASP A 36 4.84 -0.01 9.35
C ASP A 36 3.66 -0.77 9.96
N ILE A 37 2.53 -0.76 9.26
CA ILE A 37 1.31 -1.51 9.64
C ILE A 37 1.12 -2.78 8.79
N THR A 38 2.14 -3.24 8.07
CA THR A 38 2.01 -4.35 7.12
C THR A 38 1.60 -5.66 7.79
N VAL A 39 2.20 -5.99 8.94
CA VAL A 39 1.93 -7.24 9.65
C VAL A 39 1.08 -7.00 10.89
N HIS A 40 1.38 -5.96 11.64
CA HIS A 40 0.68 -5.57 12.86
C HIS A 40 0.30 -4.09 12.78
N ALA A 41 -0.82 -3.74 13.38
CA ALA A 41 -1.19 -2.37 13.69
C ALA A 41 -1.71 -2.32 15.13
N GLU A 42 -1.18 -1.41 15.90
CA GLU A 42 -1.71 -1.09 17.22
C GLU A 42 -2.92 -0.18 17.07
N ALA A 43 -3.88 -0.33 17.98
CA ALA A 43 -4.99 0.60 18.05
C ALA A 43 -4.45 1.98 18.46
N LYS A 44 -4.81 3.02 17.68
CA LYS A 44 -4.39 4.38 17.95
C LYS A 44 -5.53 5.36 17.68
N THR A 45 -5.68 6.32 18.59
CA THR A 45 -6.60 7.47 18.42
C THR A 45 -5.80 8.70 18.04
N PHE A 46 -6.30 9.42 17.03
CA PHE A 46 -5.78 10.68 16.53
C PHE A 46 -6.78 11.79 16.82
N THR A 47 -6.28 12.98 17.09
CA THR A 47 -7.05 14.19 17.33
C THR A 47 -7.23 15.02 16.07
N ALA A 48 -7.97 16.11 16.14
CA ALA A 48 -8.07 17.10 15.06
C ALA A 48 -6.74 17.83 14.80
N ASP A 49 -5.82 17.85 15.77
CA ASP A 49 -4.49 18.46 15.65
C ASP A 49 -3.47 17.53 14.99
N ASP A 50 -3.77 16.24 14.87
CA ASP A 50 -2.92 15.29 14.17
C ASP A 50 -3.13 15.37 12.65
N ARG A 51 -2.10 15.03 11.89
CA ARG A 51 -2.12 14.88 10.43
C ARG A 51 -1.65 13.49 10.07
N LEU A 52 -2.50 12.71 9.42
CA LEU A 52 -2.15 11.35 9.01
C LEU A 52 -1.87 11.31 7.51
N LEU A 53 -0.73 10.76 7.10
CA LEU A 53 -0.48 10.28 5.74
C LEU A 53 -0.58 8.76 5.74
N LEU A 54 -1.47 8.21 4.93
CA LEU A 54 -1.69 6.77 4.84
C LEU A 54 -1.32 6.25 3.45
N PHE A 55 -0.28 5.42 3.38
CA PHE A 55 0.25 4.83 2.16
C PHE A 55 -0.18 3.37 2.05
N PHE A 56 -0.80 3.00 0.94
CA PHE A 56 -1.31 1.64 0.73
C PHE A 56 -1.16 1.18 -0.71
N PRO A 57 -0.95 -0.13 -0.95
CA PRO A 57 -0.88 -0.67 -2.30
C PRO A 57 -2.26 -0.90 -2.88
N VAL A 58 -2.35 -0.90 -4.22
CA VAL A 58 -3.56 -1.20 -4.97
C VAL A 58 -3.46 -2.59 -5.59
N TYR A 59 -4.41 -3.46 -5.30
CA TYR A 59 -4.52 -4.82 -5.84
C TYR A 59 -5.80 -4.96 -6.64
N GLY A 60 -5.68 -5.02 -7.98
CA GLY A 60 -6.82 -5.14 -8.86
C GLY A 60 -7.84 -4.00 -8.78
N GLY A 61 -7.38 -2.76 -8.46
CA GLY A 61 -8.23 -1.58 -8.32
C GLY A 61 -8.84 -1.40 -6.92
N ARG A 62 -8.48 -2.27 -5.97
CA ARG A 62 -9.01 -2.29 -4.60
C ARG A 62 -7.89 -2.21 -3.56
N VAL A 63 -8.26 -1.88 -2.35
CA VAL A 63 -7.35 -1.97 -1.19
C VAL A 63 -7.29 -3.42 -0.70
N PRO A 64 -6.10 -4.01 -0.44
CA PRO A 64 -6.02 -5.36 0.13
C PRO A 64 -6.73 -5.45 1.50
N GLU A 65 -7.58 -6.46 1.71
CA GLU A 65 -8.34 -6.62 2.96
C GLU A 65 -7.47 -6.60 4.24
N PRO A 66 -6.26 -7.21 4.29
CA PRO A 66 -5.40 -7.04 5.45
C PRO A 66 -5.00 -5.58 5.74
N CYS A 67 -4.88 -4.72 4.71
CA CYS A 67 -4.64 -3.30 4.89
C CYS A 67 -5.87 -2.62 5.51
N LEU A 68 -7.06 -2.87 4.98
CA LEU A 68 -8.31 -2.35 5.55
C LEU A 68 -8.50 -2.80 7.00
N ALA A 69 -8.19 -4.07 7.31
CA ALA A 69 -8.26 -4.59 8.67
C ALA A 69 -7.33 -3.83 9.65
N ARG A 70 -6.12 -3.44 9.20
CA ARG A 70 -5.18 -2.62 10.01
C ARG A 70 -5.70 -1.21 10.20
N VAL A 71 -6.22 -0.60 9.14
CA VAL A 71 -6.78 0.76 9.18
C VAL A 71 -8.00 0.83 10.09
N ARG A 72 -8.83 -0.22 10.13
CA ARG A 72 -10.00 -0.30 11.04
C ARG A 72 -9.64 -0.31 12.55
N ALA A 73 -8.37 -0.49 12.91
CA ALA A 73 -7.90 -0.33 14.29
C ALA A 73 -7.62 1.14 14.67
N LEU A 74 -7.60 2.05 13.73
CA LEU A 74 -7.36 3.47 13.95
C LEU A 74 -8.67 4.20 14.25
N ARG A 75 -8.58 5.28 15.01
CA ARG A 75 -9.70 6.20 15.30
C ARG A 75 -9.22 7.64 15.13
N GLY A 76 -10.07 8.48 14.58
CA GLY A 76 -9.88 9.92 14.47
C GLY A 76 -11.02 10.69 15.14
N THR A 77 -10.81 11.97 15.39
CA THR A 77 -11.82 12.95 15.82
C THR A 77 -11.79 14.13 14.85
N ASP A 78 -12.39 13.93 13.67
CA ASP A 78 -12.27 14.82 12.49
C ASP A 78 -10.82 15.02 12.02
N THR A 79 -10.00 13.97 12.18
CA THR A 79 -8.56 14.00 11.86
C THR A 79 -8.33 14.11 10.37
N PRO A 80 -7.59 15.13 9.87
CA PRO A 80 -7.22 15.23 8.46
C PRO A 80 -6.31 14.08 8.04
N VAL A 81 -6.64 13.46 6.89
CA VAL A 81 -5.84 12.38 6.31
C VAL A 81 -5.52 12.64 4.84
N THR A 82 -4.26 12.42 4.47
CA THR A 82 -3.81 12.34 3.09
C THR A 82 -3.69 10.88 2.68
N LEU A 83 -4.32 10.50 1.56
CA LEU A 83 -4.29 9.15 1.02
C LEU A 83 -3.24 9.03 -0.08
N VAL A 84 -2.35 8.05 -0.01
CA VAL A 84 -1.37 7.78 -1.06
C VAL A 84 -1.53 6.33 -1.55
N ALA A 85 -2.20 6.18 -2.69
CA ALA A 85 -2.39 4.89 -3.36
C ALA A 85 -1.17 4.56 -4.22
N VAL A 86 -0.50 3.44 -3.94
CA VAL A 86 0.72 3.00 -4.65
C VAL A 86 0.39 1.79 -5.51
N PHE A 87 0.63 1.89 -6.81
CA PHE A 87 0.20 0.87 -7.76
C PHE A 87 1.28 0.50 -8.79
N GLY A 88 1.16 -0.74 -9.33
CA GLY A 88 2.09 -1.34 -10.28
C GLY A 88 1.75 -1.03 -11.74
N ASN A 89 1.57 0.25 -12.09
CA ASN A 89 1.39 0.72 -13.48
C ASN A 89 0.09 0.26 -14.21
N ARG A 90 -0.92 -0.32 -13.51
CA ARG A 90 -2.22 -0.61 -14.14
C ARG A 90 -3.19 0.57 -13.98
N ALA A 91 -3.86 0.66 -12.86
CA ALA A 91 -4.79 1.72 -12.48
C ALA A 91 -5.08 1.62 -10.99
N VAL A 92 -5.56 2.70 -10.39
CA VAL A 92 -5.99 2.76 -8.98
C VAL A 92 -7.47 2.40 -8.84
N ASP A 93 -8.27 2.63 -9.89
CA ASP A 93 -9.72 2.43 -9.94
C ASP A 93 -10.40 2.96 -8.66
N ASP A 94 -11.00 2.07 -7.83
CA ASP A 94 -11.82 2.49 -6.68
C ASP A 94 -11.06 2.51 -5.35
N ALA A 95 -9.75 2.22 -5.33
CA ALA A 95 -8.99 2.05 -4.09
C ALA A 95 -8.92 3.32 -3.22
N LEU A 96 -8.86 4.51 -3.82
CA LEU A 96 -8.92 5.78 -3.08
C LEU A 96 -10.30 5.98 -2.45
N LEU A 97 -11.36 5.73 -3.20
CA LEU A 97 -12.73 5.83 -2.73
C LEU A 97 -13.02 4.81 -1.62
N GLU A 98 -12.58 3.57 -1.78
CA GLU A 98 -12.73 2.51 -0.77
C GLU A 98 -12.01 2.86 0.54
N MET A 99 -10.79 3.41 0.45
CA MET A 99 -10.05 3.83 1.63
C MET A 99 -10.73 5.02 2.33
N ARG A 100 -11.19 6.03 1.57
CA ARG A 100 -11.97 7.15 2.12
C ARG A 100 -13.21 6.64 2.85
N ASP A 101 -13.99 5.76 2.22
CA ASP A 101 -15.23 5.25 2.80
C ASP A 101 -14.99 4.35 4.02
N THR A 102 -13.81 3.71 4.10
CA THR A 102 -13.38 2.97 5.27
C THR A 102 -13.01 3.90 6.43
N LEU A 103 -12.35 5.03 6.14
CA LEU A 103 -11.86 5.98 7.15
C LEU A 103 -12.92 6.94 7.67
N ALA A 104 -13.87 7.33 6.84
CA ALA A 104 -14.90 8.30 7.22
C ALA A 104 -15.68 7.92 8.49
N PRO A 105 -16.21 6.68 8.65
CA PRO A 105 -16.90 6.27 9.88
C PRO A 105 -15.95 6.09 11.10
N LEU A 106 -14.63 6.12 10.86
CA LEU A 106 -13.61 6.06 11.90
C LEU A 106 -13.17 7.45 12.38
N GLY A 107 -13.79 8.52 11.87
CA GLY A 107 -13.54 9.90 12.30
C GLY A 107 -12.39 10.59 11.55
N PHE A 108 -12.06 10.14 10.33
CA PHE A 108 -11.06 10.79 9.47
C PHE A 108 -11.71 11.54 8.31
N ARG A 109 -11.10 12.66 7.92
CA ARG A 109 -11.51 13.48 6.79
C ARG A 109 -10.38 13.56 5.76
N VAL A 110 -10.64 13.09 4.53
CA VAL A 110 -9.62 13.11 3.46
C VAL A 110 -9.45 14.55 2.95
N THR A 111 -8.24 15.08 3.08
CA THR A 111 -7.91 16.46 2.71
C THR A 111 -6.96 16.57 1.53
N ALA A 112 -6.25 15.48 1.19
CA ALA A 112 -5.44 15.37 -0.01
C ALA A 112 -5.33 13.90 -0.43
N ALA A 113 -4.99 13.63 -1.70
CA ALA A 113 -4.70 12.29 -2.16
C ALA A 113 -3.65 12.29 -3.29
N ALA A 114 -2.99 11.14 -3.47
CA ALA A 114 -2.05 10.92 -4.56
C ALA A 114 -2.11 9.47 -5.06
N GLU A 115 -1.83 9.29 -6.36
CA GLU A 115 -1.65 8.01 -7.04
C GLU A 115 -0.18 7.93 -7.49
N ILE A 116 0.58 7.00 -6.94
CA ILE A 116 2.02 6.90 -7.18
C ILE A 116 2.37 5.53 -7.77
N ILE A 117 3.19 5.53 -8.82
CA ILE A 117 3.65 4.31 -9.47
C ILE A 117 4.88 3.76 -8.72
N ALA A 118 4.88 2.44 -8.48
CA ALA A 118 6.02 1.70 -7.96
C ALA A 118 6.17 0.37 -8.72
N PRO A 119 7.32 -0.34 -8.60
CA PRO A 119 7.52 -1.62 -9.25
C PRO A 119 6.41 -2.63 -8.91
N HIS A 120 5.92 -3.34 -9.93
CA HIS A 120 4.82 -4.28 -9.77
C HIS A 120 5.25 -5.53 -8.97
N SER A 121 4.52 -5.92 -7.93
CA SER A 121 4.91 -6.99 -7.00
C SER A 121 4.97 -8.39 -7.61
N ILE A 122 4.26 -8.65 -8.71
CA ILE A 122 4.19 -9.96 -9.40
C ILE A 122 5.16 -10.02 -10.57
N ASN A 123 5.26 -8.95 -11.34
CA ASN A 123 6.18 -8.85 -12.48
C ASN A 123 7.06 -7.60 -12.27
N THR A 124 8.22 -7.80 -11.67
CA THR A 124 9.14 -6.73 -11.26
C THR A 124 9.76 -5.95 -12.42
N ASP A 125 9.63 -6.44 -13.68
CA ASP A 125 10.08 -5.72 -14.88
C ASP A 125 9.13 -4.56 -15.24
N ILE A 126 7.90 -4.59 -14.69
CA ILE A 126 6.92 -3.52 -14.90
C ILE A 126 7.17 -2.41 -13.89
N ALA A 127 7.26 -1.19 -14.38
CA ALA A 127 7.56 0.01 -13.60
C ALA A 127 8.88 -0.09 -12.80
N ILE A 128 9.86 -0.84 -13.32
CA ILE A 128 11.19 -0.91 -12.71
C ILE A 128 11.80 0.49 -12.61
N GLY A 129 12.43 0.79 -11.48
CA GLY A 129 13.03 2.11 -11.23
C GLY A 129 12.04 3.23 -10.90
N ARG A 130 10.74 2.95 -10.79
CA ARG A 130 9.73 3.95 -10.39
C ARG A 130 9.58 4.00 -8.85
N PRO A 131 9.37 5.20 -8.26
CA PRO A 131 9.32 6.54 -8.87
C PRO A 131 10.68 6.95 -9.44
N ASP A 132 10.74 7.32 -10.72
CA ASP A 132 11.94 7.84 -11.37
C ASP A 132 12.13 9.36 -11.09
N ALA A 133 13.13 9.98 -11.71
CA ALA A 133 13.44 11.39 -11.49
C ALA A 133 12.26 12.31 -11.84
N SER A 134 11.49 12.02 -12.90
CA SER A 134 10.31 12.77 -13.28
C SER A 134 9.19 12.63 -12.26
N ASP A 135 8.93 11.40 -11.79
CA ASP A 135 7.94 11.16 -10.73
C ASP A 135 8.31 11.88 -9.45
N ARG A 136 9.58 11.78 -9.05
CA ARG A 136 10.10 12.42 -7.84
C ARG A 136 9.95 13.93 -7.88
N ALA A 137 10.25 14.56 -9.02
CA ALA A 137 10.06 16.00 -9.19
C ALA A 137 8.58 16.40 -8.98
N ARG A 138 7.64 15.62 -9.52
CA ARG A 138 6.20 15.85 -9.35
C ARG A 138 5.73 15.60 -7.91
N ILE A 139 6.26 14.56 -7.26
CA ILE A 139 5.99 14.30 -5.83
C ILE A 139 6.52 15.44 -4.96
N THR A 140 7.74 15.94 -5.23
CA THR A 140 8.31 17.08 -4.51
C THR A 140 7.44 18.33 -4.64
N ALA A 141 6.97 18.64 -5.85
CA ALA A 141 6.07 19.76 -6.07
C ALA A 141 4.73 19.58 -5.33
N PHE A 142 4.18 18.37 -5.31
CA PHE A 142 2.99 18.07 -4.52
C PHE A 142 3.24 18.18 -3.01
N CYS A 143 4.37 17.68 -2.51
CA CYS A 143 4.72 17.79 -1.08
C CYS A 143 4.86 19.24 -0.62
N ALA A 144 5.33 20.14 -1.48
CA ALA A 144 5.37 21.57 -1.16
C ALA A 144 3.97 22.17 -0.97
N GLN A 145 2.99 21.81 -1.85
CA GLN A 145 1.59 22.22 -1.69
C GLN A 145 0.95 21.54 -0.47
N LEU A 146 1.22 20.24 -0.29
CA LEU A 146 0.73 19.47 0.85
C LEU A 146 1.21 20.04 2.18
N ALA A 147 2.47 20.48 2.28
CA ALA A 147 3.00 21.11 3.50
C ALA A 147 2.19 22.35 3.90
N SER A 148 1.79 23.18 2.94
CA SER A 148 0.91 24.33 3.20
C SER A 148 -0.47 23.89 3.70
N LYS A 149 -1.05 22.87 3.06
CA LYS A 149 -2.36 22.30 3.45
C LYS A 149 -2.33 21.65 4.84
N LEU A 150 -1.25 20.93 5.17
CA LEU A 150 -1.06 20.32 6.49
C LEU A 150 -0.90 21.34 7.62
N ALA A 151 -0.47 22.55 7.29
CA ALA A 151 -0.32 23.65 8.25
C ALA A 151 -1.64 24.40 8.52
N GLU A 152 -2.70 24.14 7.75
CA GLU A 152 -4.04 24.72 8.00
C GLU A 152 -4.63 24.10 9.27
N ASP A 153 -5.30 24.92 10.11
CA ASP A 153 -5.99 24.44 11.32
C ASP A 153 -7.15 23.49 10.96
N ALA A 154 -7.91 23.81 9.91
CA ALA A 154 -9.04 23.04 9.43
C ALA A 154 -8.99 22.86 7.90
N PRO A 155 -8.08 22.05 7.35
CA PRO A 155 -7.95 21.87 5.91
C PRO A 155 -9.25 21.29 5.32
N ALA A 156 -9.73 21.88 4.23
CA ALA A 156 -10.96 21.44 3.58
C ALA A 156 -10.84 20.00 3.06
N GLY A 157 -11.93 19.24 3.21
CA GLY A 157 -12.02 17.90 2.62
C GLY A 157 -12.11 17.94 1.10
N ILE A 158 -11.63 16.87 0.47
CA ILE A 158 -11.66 16.70 -0.98
C ILE A 158 -12.52 15.49 -1.40
N THR A 159 -12.94 15.47 -2.66
CA THR A 159 -13.42 14.26 -3.31
C THR A 159 -12.24 13.50 -3.91
N VAL A 160 -12.33 12.17 -3.90
CA VAL A 160 -11.34 11.30 -4.53
C VAL A 160 -11.97 10.50 -5.67
N PRO A 161 -11.19 10.09 -6.69
CA PRO A 161 -11.72 9.26 -7.78
C PRO A 161 -12.18 7.88 -7.30
N GLY A 162 -13.04 7.28 -8.08
CA GLY A 162 -13.65 5.97 -7.87
C GLY A 162 -15.16 6.01 -8.10
N SER A 163 -15.77 4.85 -8.16
CA SER A 163 -17.20 4.66 -8.41
C SER A 163 -17.82 3.61 -7.48
N LYS A 164 -19.16 3.61 -7.37
CA LYS A 164 -19.92 2.58 -6.69
C LYS A 164 -20.93 1.97 -7.68
N PRO A 165 -21.13 0.65 -7.66
CA PRO A 165 -20.41 -0.33 -6.82
C PRO A 165 -18.92 -0.38 -7.17
N TYR A 166 -18.06 -0.71 -6.17
CA TYR A 166 -16.62 -0.87 -6.42
C TYR A 166 -16.36 -2.00 -7.43
N CYS A 167 -15.27 -1.89 -8.20
CA CYS A 167 -14.85 -2.93 -9.14
C CYS A 167 -14.62 -4.27 -8.43
N ASP A 168 -14.97 -5.37 -9.10
CA ASP A 168 -14.77 -6.71 -8.58
C ASP A 168 -13.29 -7.09 -8.59
N TYR A 169 -12.81 -7.61 -7.46
CA TYR A 169 -11.48 -8.21 -7.35
C TYR A 169 -11.52 -9.49 -6.52
N ASN A 170 -11.50 -10.62 -7.21
CA ASN A 170 -11.58 -11.97 -6.61
C ASN A 170 -10.19 -12.55 -6.28
N GLY A 171 -9.15 -11.69 -6.28
CA GLY A 171 -7.77 -12.10 -6.04
C GLY A 171 -7.14 -12.80 -7.25
N LEU A 172 -5.91 -13.27 -7.08
CA LEU A 172 -5.15 -13.98 -8.11
C LEU A 172 -4.87 -15.42 -7.68
N PRO A 173 -4.79 -16.38 -8.62
CA PRO A 173 -4.50 -17.79 -8.30
C PRO A 173 -3.02 -18.04 -7.93
N LEU A 174 -2.22 -16.99 -7.79
CA LEU A 174 -0.79 -17.03 -7.48
C LEU A 174 -0.57 -17.26 -5.98
N LYS A 175 -0.59 -18.49 -5.53
CA LYS A 175 -0.45 -18.85 -4.11
C LYS A 175 0.90 -19.53 -3.86
N PRO A 176 1.95 -18.79 -3.39
CA PRO A 176 3.29 -19.35 -3.20
C PRO A 176 3.33 -20.43 -2.14
N THR A 177 4.00 -21.55 -2.44
CA THR A 177 4.24 -22.66 -1.51
C THR A 177 5.72 -22.85 -1.25
N GLY A 178 6.11 -23.52 -0.15
CA GLY A 178 7.49 -23.89 0.15
C GLY A 178 7.93 -25.14 -0.59
N GLY A 179 9.07 -25.09 -1.26
CA GLY A 179 9.71 -26.23 -1.94
C GLY A 179 10.70 -26.99 -1.05
N LEU A 180 11.53 -27.85 -1.69
CA LEU A 180 12.47 -28.73 -1.01
C LEU A 180 13.54 -27.99 -0.19
N ARG A 181 13.97 -26.81 -0.63
CA ARG A 181 14.96 -25.97 0.08
C ARG A 181 14.42 -25.31 1.35
N CYS A 182 13.15 -25.51 1.69
CA CYS A 182 12.56 -24.90 2.87
C CYS A 182 13.07 -25.57 4.15
N ILE A 183 13.76 -24.80 4.98
CA ILE A 183 14.29 -25.20 6.30
C ILE A 183 13.28 -24.98 7.45
N SER A 184 12.06 -24.63 7.14
CA SER A 184 10.97 -24.41 8.11
C SER A 184 11.26 -23.33 9.18
N CYS A 185 12.03 -22.30 8.86
CA CYS A 185 12.43 -21.23 9.79
C CYS A 185 11.27 -20.32 10.25
N GLY A 186 10.08 -20.42 9.66
CA GLY A 186 8.89 -19.64 10.08
C GLY A 186 8.83 -18.18 9.60
N LEU A 187 9.94 -17.60 9.09
CA LEU A 187 10.02 -16.17 8.73
C LEU A 187 8.87 -15.70 7.82
N CYS A 188 8.48 -16.51 6.84
CA CYS A 188 7.39 -16.21 5.93
C CYS A 188 6.01 -16.27 6.61
N ALA A 189 5.84 -17.07 7.65
CA ALA A 189 4.61 -17.15 8.43
C ALA A 189 4.47 -15.93 9.34
N ASP A 190 5.54 -15.58 10.08
CA ASP A 190 5.56 -14.42 10.99
C ASP A 190 5.35 -13.09 10.27
N ASN A 191 5.80 -13.01 9.01
CA ASN A 191 5.70 -11.80 8.18
C ASN A 191 4.55 -11.84 7.17
N CYS A 192 3.63 -12.81 7.23
CA CYS A 192 2.50 -12.86 6.32
C CYS A 192 1.42 -11.84 6.71
N PRO A 193 1.16 -10.78 5.92
CA PRO A 193 0.17 -9.77 6.27
C PRO A 193 -1.26 -10.32 6.39
N ALA A 194 -1.54 -11.43 5.70
CA ALA A 194 -2.85 -12.10 5.69
C ALA A 194 -2.93 -13.31 6.63
N GLY A 195 -1.86 -13.65 7.38
CA GLY A 195 -1.83 -14.87 8.21
C GLY A 195 -2.12 -16.16 7.43
N ALA A 196 -1.75 -16.19 6.15
CA ALA A 196 -2.06 -17.30 5.24
C ALA A 196 -1.08 -18.47 5.32
N ILE A 197 -0.01 -18.36 6.09
CA ILE A 197 1.03 -19.40 6.19
C ILE A 197 1.04 -19.93 7.62
N PRO A 198 0.71 -21.23 7.84
CA PRO A 198 0.73 -21.83 9.18
C PRO A 198 2.17 -21.89 9.72
N LYS A 199 2.38 -21.54 11.01
CA LYS A 199 3.70 -21.56 11.66
C LYS A 199 4.24 -22.98 11.81
N ASP A 200 3.39 -23.94 12.09
CA ASP A 200 3.68 -25.37 12.24
C ASP A 200 3.91 -26.08 10.90
N ALA A 201 3.45 -25.50 9.79
CA ALA A 201 3.57 -26.04 8.44
C ALA A 201 3.93 -24.96 7.40
N PRO A 202 5.10 -24.29 7.52
CA PRO A 202 5.43 -23.11 6.72
C PRO A 202 5.65 -23.39 5.23
N LYS A 203 5.69 -24.65 4.80
CA LYS A 203 5.64 -25.03 3.38
C LYS A 203 4.24 -24.84 2.77
N LYS A 204 3.19 -24.93 3.57
CA LYS A 204 1.79 -24.82 3.13
C LYS A 204 1.38 -23.34 2.99
N VAL A 205 0.20 -23.11 2.40
CA VAL A 205 -0.47 -21.82 2.32
C VAL A 205 -1.98 -22.04 2.36
N ASP A 206 -2.69 -21.28 3.17
CA ASP A 206 -4.14 -21.16 3.07
C ASP A 206 -4.46 -20.27 1.85
N LYS A 207 -4.98 -20.94 0.79
CA LYS A 207 -5.26 -20.28 -0.49
C LYS A 207 -6.37 -19.24 -0.39
N ARG A 208 -7.30 -19.36 0.58
CA ARG A 208 -8.39 -18.41 0.79
C ARG A 208 -7.93 -17.13 1.45
N LYS A 209 -7.01 -17.23 2.42
CA LYS A 209 -6.42 -16.07 3.09
C LYS A 209 -5.35 -15.36 2.26
N CYS A 210 -4.64 -16.09 1.40
CA CYS A 210 -3.50 -15.55 0.66
C CYS A 210 -3.93 -14.48 -0.36
N ILE A 211 -3.42 -13.26 -0.20
CA ILE A 211 -3.67 -12.12 -1.09
C ILE A 211 -2.71 -12.03 -2.28
N SER A 212 -1.86 -13.02 -2.50
CA SER A 212 -0.89 -13.05 -3.62
C SER A 212 0.10 -11.87 -3.66
N CYS A 213 0.48 -11.34 -2.49
CA CYS A 213 1.37 -10.17 -2.38
C CYS A 213 2.85 -10.46 -2.68
N MET A 214 3.25 -11.71 -2.80
CA MET A 214 4.63 -12.18 -3.05
C MET A 214 5.65 -11.90 -1.91
N ARG A 215 5.27 -11.30 -0.79
CA ARG A 215 6.17 -11.02 0.33
C ARG A 215 6.96 -12.27 0.78
N CYS A 216 6.29 -13.39 0.94
CA CYS A 216 6.92 -14.64 1.40
C CYS A 216 7.97 -15.21 0.43
N ILE A 217 7.90 -14.88 -0.86
CA ILE A 217 8.95 -15.20 -1.84
C ILE A 217 10.16 -14.30 -1.60
N GLN A 218 9.91 -13.00 -1.48
CA GLN A 218 10.94 -11.97 -1.40
C GLN A 218 11.79 -12.06 -0.14
N ILE A 219 11.17 -12.36 1.02
CA ILE A 219 11.87 -12.41 2.31
C ILE A 219 12.47 -13.79 2.62
N CYS A 220 12.27 -14.82 1.77
CA CYS A 220 12.74 -16.16 2.05
C CYS A 220 14.27 -16.25 1.87
N PRO A 221 15.07 -16.46 2.94
CA PRO A 221 16.53 -16.50 2.84
C PRO A 221 17.03 -17.69 2.01
N GLN A 222 16.23 -18.76 1.93
CA GLN A 222 16.54 -19.96 1.14
C GLN A 222 15.95 -19.90 -0.29
N THR A 223 15.31 -18.80 -0.69
CA THR A 223 14.56 -18.72 -1.95
C THR A 223 13.67 -19.95 -2.21
N ALA A 224 13.14 -20.52 -1.11
CA ALA A 224 12.42 -21.79 -1.13
C ALA A 224 10.94 -21.66 -1.48
N ARG A 225 10.38 -20.44 -1.46
CA ARG A 225 8.97 -20.22 -1.81
C ARG A 225 8.82 -19.79 -3.26
N SER A 226 7.86 -20.38 -3.94
CA SER A 226 7.60 -20.06 -5.34
C SER A 226 6.13 -20.29 -5.72
N VAL A 227 5.72 -19.68 -6.82
CA VAL A 227 4.50 -20.01 -7.56
C VAL A 227 4.89 -20.98 -8.69
N PRO A 228 4.08 -22.00 -9.01
CA PRO A 228 4.33 -22.89 -10.15
C PRO A 228 4.62 -22.10 -11.43
N LEU A 229 5.66 -22.52 -12.16
CA LEU A 229 6.16 -21.80 -13.34
C LEU A 229 5.08 -21.49 -14.39
N PRO A 230 4.18 -22.42 -14.79
CA PRO A 230 3.14 -22.13 -15.76
C PRO A 230 2.21 -20.98 -15.32
N LEU A 231 1.79 -21.00 -14.04
CA LEU A 231 0.96 -19.93 -13.49
C LEU A 231 1.67 -18.60 -13.43
N ARG A 232 2.97 -18.60 -13.10
CA ARG A 232 3.79 -17.38 -13.08
C ARG A 232 3.93 -16.77 -14.46
N LEU A 233 4.18 -17.59 -15.49
CA LEU A 233 4.30 -17.13 -16.87
C LEU A 233 2.97 -16.58 -17.40
N ALA A 234 1.86 -17.28 -17.17
CA ALA A 234 0.54 -16.81 -17.56
C ALA A 234 0.17 -15.48 -16.89
N ALA A 235 0.43 -15.36 -15.58
CA ALA A 235 0.20 -14.12 -14.86
C ALA A 235 1.10 -12.98 -15.34
N ALA A 236 2.37 -13.25 -15.61
CA ALA A 236 3.30 -12.24 -16.13
C ALA A 236 2.84 -11.69 -17.49
N ALA A 237 2.37 -12.57 -18.39
CA ALA A 237 1.82 -12.16 -19.68
C ALA A 237 0.55 -11.31 -19.53
N THR A 238 -0.38 -11.74 -18.67
CA THR A 238 -1.62 -11.00 -18.37
C THR A 238 -1.31 -9.63 -17.79
N VAL A 239 -0.48 -9.57 -16.76
CA VAL A 239 -0.10 -8.30 -16.10
C VAL A 239 0.60 -7.38 -17.09
N LYS A 240 1.52 -7.88 -17.93
CA LYS A 240 2.19 -7.09 -18.97
C LYS A 240 1.18 -6.42 -19.92
N LYS A 241 0.11 -7.13 -20.32
CA LYS A 241 -0.94 -6.58 -21.19
C LYS A 241 -1.67 -5.41 -20.51
N TYR A 242 -2.09 -5.56 -19.26
CA TYR A 242 -2.88 -4.54 -18.56
C TYR A 242 -2.05 -3.38 -17.98
N CYS A 243 -0.74 -3.58 -17.81
CA CYS A 243 0.18 -2.57 -17.28
C CYS A 243 1.05 -1.94 -18.38
N ALA A 244 0.64 -2.05 -19.65
CA ALA A 244 1.37 -1.50 -20.79
C ALA A 244 1.37 0.05 -20.78
N GLY A 245 2.42 0.63 -21.36
CA GLY A 245 2.61 2.07 -21.45
C GLY A 245 3.02 2.70 -20.11
N ARG A 246 3.53 3.91 -20.17
CA ARG A 246 3.88 4.69 -18.99
C ARG A 246 2.61 5.31 -18.38
N LYS A 247 2.39 5.13 -17.10
CA LYS A 247 1.41 5.88 -16.31
C LYS A 247 2.11 7.00 -15.56
N GLU A 248 1.37 8.08 -15.32
CA GLU A 248 1.88 9.25 -14.61
C GLU A 248 1.24 9.35 -13.22
N PRO A 249 1.97 9.88 -12.21
CA PRO A 249 1.38 10.17 -10.91
C PRO A 249 0.22 11.17 -11.03
N ALA A 250 -0.81 11.00 -10.20
CA ALA A 250 -1.92 11.94 -10.08
C ALA A 250 -1.99 12.48 -8.65
N PHE A 251 -2.43 13.73 -8.49
CA PHE A 251 -2.47 14.43 -7.22
C PHE A 251 -3.78 15.20 -7.08
N TYR A 252 -4.34 15.19 -5.86
CA TYR A 252 -5.61 15.79 -5.49
C TYR A 252 -5.42 16.57 -4.19
N ILE A 253 -5.71 17.89 -4.19
CA ILE A 253 -5.47 18.76 -3.03
C ILE A 253 -6.54 19.88 -2.94
#